data_5d8ceae1f5456a62016a962795b192cf
#
_entry.id   5d8ceae1f5456a62016a962795b192cf
#
_cell.length_a   1.000
_cell.length_b   1.000
_cell.length_c   1.000
_cell.angle_alpha   90.00
_cell.angle_beta   90.00
_cell.angle_gamma   90.00
#
_symmetry.space_group_name_H-M   'P 1'
#
loop_
_entity.id
_entity.type
_entity.pdbx_description
1 polymer ?
#
loop_
_entity_poly.entity_id
_entity_poly.type
_entity_poly.pdbx_seq_one_letter_code
_entity_poly.pdbx_strand_id
1 'polypeptide(L)'
;MVGLVISDTFLLCGAWVRDGDSFVLQSLGRVPFTESISSIIYDEAELNSVLASALRKSKETYPFDGQEVVVGLPDKIITHSIVESDQDLSREDSIDYIYWLESQKARPNSKAVSIFGQVYLPDESNIHVC
;
A
#
# COMPACT_ATOMS: atom_id res chain seq x y z
N MET A 1 -6.85 4.07 16.09
CA MET A 1 -6.18 3.95 14.79
C MET A 1 -5.21 2.79 14.85
N VAL A 2 -5.15 1.99 13.80
CA VAL A 2 -4.21 0.87 13.66
C VAL A 2 -3.32 1.11 12.45
N GLY A 3 -2.02 0.97 12.61
CA GLY A 3 -1.05 1.01 11.51
C GLY A 3 -0.52 -0.39 11.23
N LEU A 4 -0.52 -0.76 9.97
CA LEU A 4 0.06 -2.00 9.46
C LEU A 4 1.13 -1.64 8.44
N VAL A 5 2.34 -2.17 8.60
CA VAL A 5 3.38 -2.02 7.58
C VAL A 5 3.75 -3.42 7.10
N ILE A 6 3.49 -3.64 5.82
CA ILE A 6 3.87 -4.86 5.13
C ILE A 6 5.31 -4.67 4.64
N SER A 7 6.26 -5.43 5.20
CA SER A 7 7.62 -5.52 4.68
C SER A 7 7.73 -6.73 3.74
N ASP A 8 8.88 -6.96 3.17
CA ASP A 8 9.10 -8.15 2.35
C ASP A 8 9.05 -9.46 3.17
N THR A 9 9.45 -9.41 4.44
CA THR A 9 9.62 -10.61 5.28
C THR A 9 8.83 -10.59 6.59
N PHE A 10 8.10 -9.51 6.89
CA PHE A 10 7.33 -9.42 8.12
C PHE A 10 6.18 -8.41 8.01
N LEU A 11 5.19 -8.56 8.86
CA LEU A 11 4.17 -7.57 9.16
C LEU A 11 4.55 -6.84 10.44
N LEU A 12 4.61 -5.51 10.40
CA LEU A 12 4.65 -4.66 11.58
C LEU A 12 3.25 -4.14 11.86
N CYS A 13 2.81 -4.22 13.10
CA CYS A 13 1.52 -3.70 13.52
C CYS A 13 1.67 -2.82 14.75
N GLY A 14 0.93 -1.72 14.78
CA GLY A 14 0.89 -0.81 15.91
C GLY A 14 -0.51 -0.27 16.12
N ALA A 15 -0.90 -0.08 17.38
CA ALA A 15 -2.16 0.54 17.75
C ALA A 15 -1.90 1.82 18.51
N TRP A 16 -2.60 2.88 18.12
CA TRP A 16 -2.55 4.18 18.76
C TRP A 16 -3.93 4.57 19.25
N VAL A 17 -3.95 5.16 20.44
CA VAL A 17 -5.14 5.76 21.04
C VAL A 17 -4.93 7.26 21.11
N ARG A 18 -5.99 7.99 20.84
CA ARG A 18 -6.00 9.44 21.03
C ARG A 18 -6.14 9.74 22.53
N ASP A 19 -5.21 10.54 23.05
CA ASP A 19 -5.25 11.08 24.40
C ASP A 19 -5.18 12.62 24.31
N GLY A 20 -6.34 13.26 24.39
CA GLY A 20 -6.47 14.70 24.13
C GLY A 20 -6.06 15.06 22.71
N ASP A 21 -5.03 15.90 22.58
CA ASP A 21 -4.46 16.33 21.29
C ASP A 21 -3.26 15.48 20.83
N SER A 22 -2.93 14.44 21.58
CA SER A 22 -1.79 13.57 21.33
C SER A 22 -2.24 12.15 20.95
N PHE A 23 -1.33 11.40 20.32
CA PHE A 23 -1.51 9.97 20.10
C PHE A 23 -0.52 9.19 20.94
N VAL A 24 -1.03 8.20 21.67
CA VAL A 24 -0.23 7.31 22.51
C VAL A 24 -0.19 5.93 21.87
N LEU A 25 1.02 5.40 21.66
CA LEU A 25 1.22 4.05 21.18
C LEU A 25 0.84 3.06 22.28
N GLN A 26 -0.18 2.24 22.04
CA GLN A 26 -0.64 1.20 22.97
C GLN A 26 0.08 -0.12 22.78
N SER A 27 0.29 -0.52 21.54
CA SER A 27 0.96 -1.77 21.22
C SER A 27 1.78 -1.62 19.95
N LEU A 28 2.88 -2.35 19.90
CA LEU A 28 3.72 -2.48 18.72
C LEU A 28 4.17 -3.92 18.62
N GLY A 29 3.98 -4.53 17.47
CA GLY A 29 4.34 -5.91 17.25
C GLY A 29 4.89 -6.18 15.86
N ARG A 30 5.65 -7.25 15.76
CA ARG A 30 6.23 -7.74 14.51
C ARG A 30 5.94 -9.22 14.35
N VAL A 31 5.36 -9.59 13.22
CA VAL A 31 5.07 -10.98 12.87
C VAL A 31 5.84 -11.34 11.60
N PRO A 32 6.79 -12.27 11.65
CA PRO A 32 7.49 -12.71 10.45
C PRO A 32 6.55 -13.47 9.53
N PHE A 33 6.75 -13.31 8.22
CA PHE A 33 6.11 -14.14 7.21
C PHE A 33 6.83 -15.47 7.08
N THR A 34 6.13 -16.47 6.59
CA THR A 34 6.67 -17.78 6.24
C THR A 34 7.48 -17.73 4.96
N GLU A 35 7.12 -16.82 4.04
CA GLU A 35 7.78 -16.58 2.77
C GLU A 35 7.91 -15.07 2.51
N SER A 36 8.85 -14.68 1.63
CA SER A 36 8.98 -13.26 1.26
C SER A 36 7.86 -12.84 0.32
N ILE A 37 7.30 -11.66 0.54
CA ILE A 37 6.22 -11.11 -0.30
C ILE A 37 6.68 -11.01 -1.76
N SER A 38 7.91 -10.57 -2.00
CA SER A 38 8.45 -10.44 -3.36
C SER A 38 8.56 -11.77 -4.13
N SER A 39 8.64 -12.91 -3.44
CA SER A 39 8.67 -14.22 -4.09
C SER A 39 7.30 -14.74 -4.51
N ILE A 40 6.25 -14.31 -3.81
CA ILE A 40 4.88 -14.79 -3.98
C ILE A 40 3.91 -13.73 -4.52
N ILE A 41 4.42 -12.54 -4.87
CA ILE A 41 3.59 -11.38 -5.26
C ILE A 41 2.64 -11.67 -6.43
N TYR A 42 2.98 -12.62 -7.30
CA TYR A 42 2.17 -13.03 -8.44
C TYR A 42 1.32 -14.29 -8.18
N ASP A 43 1.46 -14.90 -7.01
CA ASP A 43 0.60 -15.99 -6.55
C ASP A 43 -0.42 -15.45 -5.54
N GLU A 44 -1.59 -15.11 -6.06
CA GLU A 44 -2.66 -14.49 -5.26
C GLU A 44 -3.11 -15.38 -4.09
N ALA A 45 -3.17 -16.70 -4.31
CA ALA A 45 -3.61 -17.64 -3.29
C ALA A 45 -2.61 -17.72 -2.14
N GLU A 46 -1.33 -17.85 -2.47
CA GLU A 46 -0.25 -17.89 -1.48
C GLU A 46 -0.09 -16.56 -0.76
N LEU A 47 -0.11 -15.44 -1.49
CA LEU A 47 -0.07 -14.11 -0.91
C LEU A 47 -1.18 -13.89 0.12
N ASN A 48 -2.41 -14.23 -0.23
CA ASN A 48 -3.56 -14.15 0.67
C ASN A 48 -3.39 -15.03 1.90
N SER A 49 -2.89 -16.25 1.73
CA SER A 49 -2.63 -17.20 2.81
C SER A 49 -1.61 -16.65 3.81
N VAL A 50 -0.47 -16.17 3.31
CA VAL A 50 0.62 -15.61 4.13
C VAL A 50 0.17 -14.36 4.89
N LEU A 51 -0.48 -13.41 4.20
CA LEU A 51 -0.97 -12.19 4.82
C LEU A 51 -2.08 -12.46 5.86
N ALA A 52 -3.04 -13.31 5.53
CA ALA A 52 -4.12 -13.66 6.46
C ALA A 52 -3.59 -14.37 7.72
N SER A 53 -2.61 -15.25 7.57
CA SER A 53 -1.95 -15.93 8.69
C SER A 53 -1.23 -14.93 9.60
N ALA A 54 -0.46 -14.02 9.02
CA ALA A 54 0.27 -12.99 9.77
C ALA A 54 -0.67 -12.02 10.50
N LEU A 55 -1.75 -11.59 9.84
CA LEU A 55 -2.76 -10.71 10.44
C LEU A 55 -3.46 -11.39 11.62
N ARG A 56 -3.83 -12.66 11.49
CA ARG A 56 -4.44 -13.44 12.58
C ARG A 56 -3.50 -13.54 13.76
N LYS A 57 -2.26 -13.95 13.52
CA LYS A 57 -1.23 -14.07 14.56
C LYS A 57 -0.93 -12.72 15.22
N SER A 58 -0.91 -11.65 14.43
CA SER A 58 -0.74 -10.30 14.94
C SER A 58 -1.87 -9.92 15.92
N LYS A 59 -3.13 -10.17 15.55
CA LYS A 59 -4.29 -9.88 16.39
C LYS A 59 -4.30 -10.67 17.69
N GLU A 60 -3.85 -11.93 17.66
CA GLU A 60 -3.76 -12.78 18.85
C GLU A 60 -2.67 -12.32 19.83
N THR A 61 -1.53 -11.88 19.29
CA THR A 61 -0.35 -11.54 20.10
C THR A 61 -0.35 -10.08 20.56
N TYR A 62 -0.84 -9.19 19.71
CA TYR A 62 -0.86 -7.75 19.92
C TYR A 62 -2.30 -7.24 19.73
N PRO A 63 -3.17 -7.41 20.73
CA PRO A 63 -4.56 -7.03 20.60
C PRO A 63 -4.67 -5.57 20.17
N PHE A 64 -5.33 -5.35 19.06
CA PHE A 64 -5.69 -4.03 18.60
C PHE A 64 -7.15 -4.04 18.21
N ASP A 65 -7.84 -3.00 18.60
CA ASP A 65 -9.22 -2.75 18.22
C ASP A 65 -9.29 -1.34 17.64
N GLY A 66 -9.67 -1.23 16.40
CA GLY A 66 -9.69 0.05 15.72
C GLY A 66 -10.53 0.01 14.47
N GLN A 67 -11.31 1.07 14.29
CA GLN A 67 -12.15 1.24 13.11
C GLN A 67 -11.37 1.80 11.91
N GLU A 68 -10.22 2.41 12.17
CA GLU A 68 -9.40 3.07 11.15
C GLU A 68 -8.07 2.36 11.04
N VAL A 69 -7.75 1.91 9.84
CA VAL A 69 -6.53 1.16 9.54
C VAL A 69 -5.75 1.90 8.46
N VAL A 70 -4.48 2.17 8.74
CA VAL A 70 -3.51 2.72 7.78
C VAL A 70 -2.54 1.61 7.39
N VAL A 71 -2.40 1.36 6.10
CA VAL A 71 -1.51 0.30 5.58
C VAL A 71 -0.35 0.92 4.83
N GLY A 72 0.87 0.61 5.26
CA GLY A 72 2.10 0.89 4.54
C GLY A 72 2.51 -0.33 3.70
N LEU A 73 2.84 -0.10 2.45
CA LEU A 73 3.30 -1.14 1.52
C LEU A 73 4.82 -1.08 1.35
N PRO A 74 5.48 -2.20 1.03
CA PRO A 74 6.92 -2.23 0.83
C PRO A 74 7.34 -1.57 -0.48
N ASP A 75 8.39 -0.78 -0.46
CA ASP A 75 8.92 -0.07 -1.63
C ASP A 75 9.27 -1.01 -2.79
N LYS A 76 9.61 -2.25 -2.50
CA LYS A 76 9.96 -3.25 -3.52
C LYS A 76 8.82 -3.62 -4.46
N ILE A 77 7.58 -3.44 -4.03
CA ILE A 77 6.38 -3.76 -4.81
C ILE A 77 5.64 -2.51 -5.31
N ILE A 78 6.13 -1.34 -4.92
CA ILE A 78 5.57 -0.05 -5.35
C ILE A 78 6.52 0.57 -6.37
N THR A 79 5.99 0.97 -7.49
CA THR A 79 6.72 1.78 -8.47
C THR A 79 6.20 3.20 -8.38
N HIS A 80 7.11 4.15 -8.20
CA HIS A 80 6.79 5.57 -8.27
C HIS A 80 7.15 6.06 -9.67
N SER A 81 6.20 6.65 -10.35
CA SER A 81 6.44 7.30 -11.63
C SER A 81 5.88 8.72 -11.62
N ILE A 82 6.60 9.61 -12.28
CA ILE A 82 6.16 10.97 -12.54
C ILE A 82 5.61 10.98 -13.96
N VAL A 83 4.35 11.32 -14.11
CA VAL A 83 3.67 11.39 -15.40
C VAL A 83 3.24 12.83 -15.64
N GLU A 84 3.70 13.40 -16.75
CA GLU A 84 3.19 14.68 -17.24
C GLU A 84 1.89 14.42 -18.00
N SER A 85 0.82 15.07 -17.59
CA SER A 85 -0.45 15.04 -18.30
C SER A 85 -0.75 16.41 -18.93
N ASP A 86 -1.53 16.40 -20.00
CA ASP A 86 -1.99 17.63 -20.63
C ASP A 86 -2.87 18.42 -19.63
N GLN A 87 -2.65 19.74 -19.56
CA GLN A 87 -3.37 20.61 -18.63
C GLN A 87 -4.87 20.71 -18.92
N ASP A 88 -5.27 20.37 -20.16
CA ASP A 88 -6.65 20.43 -20.60
C ASP A 88 -7.47 19.16 -20.27
N LEU A 89 -6.84 18.13 -19.71
CA LEU A 89 -7.54 16.91 -19.33
C LEU A 89 -8.34 17.09 -18.02
N SER A 90 -9.55 16.58 -18.01
CA SER A 90 -10.30 16.46 -16.77
C SER A 90 -9.57 15.51 -15.78
N ARG A 91 -9.92 15.57 -14.51
CA ARG A 91 -9.33 14.67 -13.50
C ARG A 91 -9.57 13.20 -13.86
N GLU A 92 -10.75 12.86 -14.35
CA GLU A 92 -11.11 11.49 -14.74
C GLU A 92 -10.32 11.03 -15.96
N ASP A 93 -10.23 11.88 -16.98
CA ASP A 93 -9.46 11.57 -18.19
C ASP A 93 -7.95 11.44 -17.88
N SER A 94 -7.44 12.24 -16.95
CA SER A 94 -6.04 12.13 -16.50
C SER A 94 -5.77 10.79 -15.80
N ILE A 95 -6.70 10.30 -14.98
CA ILE A 95 -6.60 8.99 -14.33
C ILE A 95 -6.57 7.87 -15.36
N ASP A 96 -7.49 7.90 -16.33
CA ASP A 96 -7.57 6.91 -17.39
C ASP A 96 -6.33 6.91 -18.28
N TYR A 97 -5.80 8.10 -18.59
CA TYR A 97 -4.56 8.26 -19.34
C TYR A 97 -3.36 7.66 -18.59
N ILE A 98 -3.21 7.95 -17.30
CA ILE A 98 -2.13 7.39 -16.47
C ILE A 98 -2.25 5.87 -16.39
N TYR A 99 -3.45 5.36 -16.16
CA TYR A 99 -3.70 3.92 -16.13
C TYR A 99 -3.31 3.25 -17.45
N TRP A 100 -3.71 3.85 -18.58
CA TRP A 100 -3.32 3.37 -19.90
C TRP A 100 -1.81 3.39 -20.08
N LEU A 101 -1.14 4.49 -19.73
CA LEU A 101 0.31 4.64 -19.86
C LEU A 101 1.09 3.62 -19.05
N GLU A 102 0.71 3.42 -17.77
CA GLU A 102 1.36 2.46 -16.89
C GLU A 102 1.07 1.01 -17.32
N SER A 103 -0.12 0.74 -17.85
CA SER A 103 -0.46 -0.57 -18.39
C SER A 103 0.42 -0.96 -19.59
N GLN A 104 0.89 0.01 -20.38
CA GLN A 104 1.82 -0.24 -21.50
C GLN A 104 3.23 -0.61 -21.02
N LYS A 105 3.62 -0.13 -19.83
CA LYS A 105 4.92 -0.48 -19.21
C LYS A 105 4.89 -1.83 -18.53
N ALA A 106 3.71 -2.33 -18.20
CA ALA A 106 3.54 -3.61 -17.53
C ALA A 106 4.03 -4.75 -18.42
N ARG A 107 4.74 -5.72 -17.85
CA ARG A 107 5.17 -6.91 -18.57
C ARG A 107 3.94 -7.69 -19.07
N PRO A 108 4.00 -8.36 -20.24
CA PRO A 108 2.86 -9.04 -20.85
C PRO A 108 2.16 -10.07 -19.98
N ASN A 109 2.80 -10.53 -18.90
CA ASN A 109 2.27 -11.53 -17.97
C ASN A 109 1.85 -10.94 -16.62
N SER A 110 1.93 -9.63 -16.41
CA SER A 110 1.43 -9.03 -15.18
C SER A 110 -0.09 -8.87 -15.25
N LYS A 111 -0.81 -9.58 -14.40
CA LYS A 111 -2.28 -9.63 -14.41
C LYS A 111 -2.96 -8.37 -13.90
N ALA A 112 -2.26 -7.46 -13.24
CA ALA A 112 -2.86 -6.23 -12.74
C ALA A 112 -1.81 -5.13 -12.54
N VAL A 113 -2.06 -3.99 -13.12
CA VAL A 113 -1.51 -2.71 -12.66
C VAL A 113 -2.60 -2.08 -11.80
N SER A 114 -2.32 -1.82 -10.53
CA SER A 114 -3.24 -1.10 -9.66
C SER A 114 -2.61 0.23 -9.29
N ILE A 115 -3.32 1.31 -9.54
CA ILE A 115 -2.92 2.66 -9.12
C ILE A 115 -3.49 2.90 -7.72
N PHE A 116 -2.62 2.99 -6.72
CA PHE A 116 -3.02 3.12 -5.32
C PHE A 116 -3.12 4.55 -4.82
N GLY A 117 -2.52 5.51 -5.51
CA GLY A 117 -2.56 6.89 -5.09
C GLY A 117 -2.09 7.85 -6.16
N GLN A 118 -2.62 9.05 -6.10
CA GLN A 118 -2.22 10.17 -6.95
C GLN A 118 -1.97 11.36 -6.05
N VAL A 119 -0.82 12.01 -6.24
CA VAL A 119 -0.52 13.29 -5.62
C VAL A 119 -0.47 14.32 -6.74
N TYR A 120 -1.37 15.30 -6.66
CA TYR A 120 -1.30 16.48 -7.51
C TYR A 120 -0.30 17.46 -6.90
N LEU A 121 0.74 17.79 -7.61
CA LEU A 121 1.62 18.87 -7.23
C LEU A 121 1.01 20.18 -7.77
N PRO A 122 0.61 21.10 -6.89
CA PRO A 122 0.06 22.37 -7.30
C PRO A 122 1.21 23.24 -7.75
N ASP A 123 1.54 23.37 -8.91
CA ASP A 123 2.25 24.46 -9.57
C ASP A 123 3.02 23.98 -10.79
N GLU A 124 2.61 24.51 -11.92
CA GLU A 124 3.28 24.58 -13.22
C GLU A 124 3.37 23.31 -14.08
N SER A 125 3.16 22.12 -13.55
CA SER A 125 3.01 20.91 -14.36
C SER A 125 2.08 19.93 -13.65
N ASN A 126 1.13 19.35 -14.38
CA ASN A 126 0.31 18.25 -13.85
C ASN A 126 1.19 17.01 -13.70
N ILE A 127 1.91 16.95 -12.57
CA ILE A 127 2.76 15.81 -12.22
C ILE A 127 1.96 14.88 -11.33
N HIS A 128 1.76 13.65 -11.78
CA HIS A 128 1.12 12.59 -11.01
C HIS A 128 2.19 11.63 -10.52
N VAL A 129 2.14 11.30 -9.23
CA VAL A 129 2.98 10.25 -8.63
C VAL A 129 2.10 9.02 -8.45
N CYS A 130 2.43 7.96 -9.15
CA CYS A 130 1.75 6.67 -9.07
C CYS A 130 2.60 5.65 -8.34
#